data_40769333189bd7239dfb96fbdbae1730
#
_entry.id   40769333189bd7239dfb96fbdbae1730
#
_cell.length_a   1.000
_cell.length_b   1.000
_cell.length_c   1.000
_cell.angle_alpha   90.00
_cell.angle_beta   90.00
_cell.angle_gamma   90.00
#
_symmetry.space_group_name_H-M   'P 1'
#
loop_
_entity.id
_entity.type
_entity.pdbx_description
1 polymer ?
#
loop_
_entity_poly.entity_id
_entity_poly.type
_entity_poly.pdbx_seq_one_letter_code
_entity_poly.pdbx_strand_id
1 'polypeptide(L)'
;MDEETRGKRGDVEFVTIRAEKINFGRNNFLEVARKRATTAEGSNEFISVSRGYYLPDKSERFKRSLTIPDDPGIKSFIAEKIKSL
;
A
#
# COMPACT_ATOMS: atom_id res chain seq x y z
N MET A 1 -12.43 -14.35 -8.92
CA MET A 1 -12.01 -13.89 -8.70
C MET A 1 -11.77 -13.64 -8.42
N ASP A 2 -11.42 -13.55 -8.42
CA ASP A 2 -10.83 -13.12 -8.05
C ASP A 2 -10.55 -12.82 -7.62
N GLU A 3 -10.46 -12.88 -7.65
CA GLU A 3 -9.89 -12.39 -7.14
C GLU A 3 -9.57 -12.40 -6.54
N GLU A 4 -9.64 -12.64 -6.60
CA GLU A 4 -9.07 -12.45 -5.97
C GLU A 4 -8.63 -12.63 -5.74
N THR A 5 -8.68 -12.96 -6.13
CA THR A 5 -8.10 -13.07 -6.01
C THR A 5 -7.67 -12.66 -5.76
N ARG A 6 -7.70 -12.24 -5.88
CA ARG A 6 -7.16 -11.74 -5.54
C ARG A 6 -6.19 -11.62 -4.74
N GLY A 7 -6.00 -11.13 -4.43
CA GLY A 7 -4.89 -11.06 -3.54
C GLY A 7 -4.11 -12.32 -3.37
N LYS A 8 -4.30 -13.18 -4.21
CA LYS A 8 -3.65 -14.48 -4.11
C LYS A 8 -2.98 -14.89 -5.39
N ARG A 9 -1.74 -15.23 -5.31
CA ARG A 9 -0.97 -15.67 -6.44
C ARG A 9 -0.18 -16.89 -6.03
N GLY A 10 -0.52 -18.02 -6.62
CA GLY A 10 0.09 -19.26 -6.20
C GLY A 10 -0.10 -19.40 -4.71
N ASP A 11 0.98 -19.32 -3.96
CA ASP A 11 0.92 -19.57 -2.54
C ASP A 11 0.97 -18.31 -1.69
N VAL A 12 0.83 -17.15 -2.29
CA VAL A 12 0.96 -15.91 -1.55
C VAL A 12 -0.40 -15.30 -1.28
N GLU A 13 -0.63 -14.95 -0.02
CA GLU A 13 -1.85 -14.28 0.39
C GLU A 13 -1.48 -12.92 0.97
N PHE A 14 -2.18 -11.87 0.53
CA PHE A 14 -1.92 -10.52 0.99
C PHE A 14 -3.07 -10.03 1.84
N VAL A 15 -2.74 -9.42 2.98
CA VAL A 15 -3.73 -8.87 3.89
C VAL A 15 -3.33 -7.45 4.24
N THR A 16 -4.30 -6.53 4.20
CA THR A 16 -4.07 -5.16 4.67
C THR A 16 -4.37 -5.12 6.15
N ILE A 17 -3.37 -4.78 6.95
CA ILE A 17 -3.51 -4.73 8.40
C ILE A 17 -4.07 -3.39 8.82
N ARG A 18 -3.54 -2.32 8.23
CA ARG A 18 -3.97 -0.97 8.56
C ARG A 18 -3.66 -0.05 7.38
N ALA A 19 -4.52 0.91 7.13
CA ALA A 19 -4.31 1.85 6.03
C ALA A 19 -4.72 3.24 6.46
N GLU A 20 -3.95 4.23 6.04
CA GLU A 20 -4.22 5.64 6.26
C GLU A 20 -4.21 6.33 4.91
N LYS A 21 -5.14 7.23 4.70
CA LYS A 21 -5.33 7.84 3.39
C LYS A 21 -5.45 9.34 3.54
N ILE A 22 -4.89 10.07 2.58
CA ILE A 22 -5.04 11.51 2.52
C ILE A 22 -5.45 11.90 1.10
N ASN A 23 -6.41 12.80 1.01
CA ASN A 23 -6.87 13.32 -0.27
C ASN A 23 -6.11 14.57 -0.61
N PHE A 24 -5.91 14.80 -1.90
CA PHE A 24 -5.24 16.02 -2.34
C PHE A 24 -5.70 16.37 -3.73
N GLY A 25 -5.53 17.64 -4.08
CA GLY A 25 -5.93 18.10 -5.39
C GLY A 25 -7.40 17.84 -5.65
N ARG A 26 -7.71 17.55 -6.88
CA ARG A 26 -9.08 17.24 -7.26
C ARG A 26 -9.19 15.73 -7.51
N ASN A 27 -9.89 15.04 -6.63
CA ASN A 27 -10.17 13.61 -6.79
C ASN A 27 -8.96 12.71 -6.73
N ASN A 28 -7.90 13.11 -6.02
CA ASN A 28 -6.71 12.27 -5.87
C ASN A 28 -6.52 11.86 -4.42
N PHE A 29 -5.81 10.76 -4.20
CA PHE A 29 -5.45 10.35 -2.86
C PHE A 29 -4.11 9.64 -2.84
N LEU A 30 -3.52 9.63 -1.65
CA LEU A 30 -2.36 8.79 -1.34
C LEU A 30 -2.76 7.92 -0.16
N GLU A 31 -2.32 6.68 -0.20
CA GLU A 31 -2.60 5.74 0.88
C GLU A 31 -1.31 5.11 1.35
N VAL A 32 -1.13 5.08 2.68
CA VAL A 32 -0.01 4.37 3.28
C VAL A 32 -0.62 3.22 4.08
N ALA A 33 -0.18 2.02 3.82
CA ALA A 33 -0.77 0.85 4.43
C ALA A 33 0.31 -0.11 4.93
N ARG A 34 -0.01 -0.80 6.02
CA ARG A 34 0.78 -1.92 6.49
C ARG A 34 0.13 -3.18 5.96
N LYS A 35 0.90 -4.00 5.28
CA LYS A 35 0.39 -5.21 4.68
C LYS A 35 1.23 -6.41 5.09
N ARG A 36 0.63 -7.58 4.99
CA ARG A 36 1.30 -8.84 5.28
C ARG A 36 1.16 -9.76 4.09
N ALA A 37 2.28 -10.32 3.67
CA ALA A 37 2.30 -11.36 2.66
C ALA A 37 2.58 -12.67 3.36
N THR A 38 1.73 -13.66 3.15
CA THR A 38 1.86 -14.96 3.80
C THR A 38 2.04 -16.04 2.75
N THR A 39 3.04 -16.89 2.97
CA THR A 39 3.29 -18.04 2.11
C THR A 39 3.38 -19.27 2.99
N ALA A 40 3.58 -20.42 2.37
CA ALA A 40 3.77 -21.66 3.11
C ALA A 40 4.98 -21.60 4.04
N GLU A 41 5.95 -20.75 3.73
CA GLU A 41 7.18 -20.66 4.51
C GLU A 41 7.14 -19.63 5.60
N GLY A 42 6.07 -18.86 5.70
CA GLY A 42 5.95 -17.87 6.73
C GLY A 42 5.30 -16.61 6.22
N SER A 43 5.33 -15.57 7.02
CA SER A 43 4.74 -14.31 6.65
C SER A 43 5.73 -13.17 6.84
N ASN A 44 5.43 -12.06 6.18
CA ASN A 44 6.33 -10.94 6.08
C ASN A 44 5.50 -9.68 5.95
N GLU A 45 5.85 -8.66 6.73
CA GLU A 45 5.11 -7.41 6.67
C GLU A 45 5.91 -6.34 5.95
N PHE A 46 5.20 -5.44 5.30
CA PHE A 46 5.83 -4.35 4.56
C PHE A 46 4.88 -3.17 4.51
N ILE A 47 5.42 -2.02 4.12
CA ILE A 47 4.64 -0.81 3.95
C ILE A 47 4.37 -0.62 2.47
N SER A 48 3.15 -0.24 2.14
CA SER A 48 2.76 0.06 0.77
C SER A 48 2.35 1.52 0.70
N VAL A 49 2.90 2.25 -0.27
CA VAL A 49 2.49 3.62 -0.54
C VAL A 49 1.86 3.64 -1.92
N SER A 50 0.60 4.01 -1.98
CA SER A 50 -0.16 3.95 -3.21
C SER A 50 -0.72 5.31 -3.57
N ARG A 51 -0.86 5.56 -4.86
CA ARG A 51 -1.49 6.75 -5.37
C ARG A 51 -2.67 6.36 -6.23
N GLY A 52 -3.77 7.09 -6.10
CA GLY A 52 -4.95 6.80 -6.88
C GLY A 52 -5.83 8.01 -7.04
N TYR A 53 -7.02 7.77 -7.56
CA TYR A 53 -7.99 8.83 -7.78
C TYR A 53 -9.40 8.28 -7.63
N TYR A 54 -10.36 9.20 -7.47
CA TYR A 54 -11.76 8.83 -7.35
C TYR A 54 -12.48 9.06 -8.68
N LEU A 55 -13.34 8.13 -9.03
CA LEU A 55 -14.22 8.29 -10.17
C LEU A 55 -15.43 9.13 -9.75
N PRO A 56 -16.24 9.60 -10.74
CA PRO A 56 -17.41 10.40 -10.40
C PRO A 56 -18.38 9.72 -9.43
N ASP A 57 -18.44 8.38 -9.46
CA ASP A 57 -19.30 7.64 -8.52
C ASP A 57 -18.62 7.41 -7.18
N LYS A 58 -17.44 8.03 -6.98
CA LYS A 58 -16.67 7.98 -5.74
C LYS A 58 -15.98 6.67 -5.49
N SER A 59 -15.97 5.78 -6.46
CA SER A 59 -15.16 4.56 -6.33
C SER A 59 -13.70 4.91 -6.56
N GLU A 60 -12.82 4.09 -5.97
CA GLU A 60 -11.39 4.32 -6.00
C GLU A 60 -10.73 3.57 -7.13
N ARG A 61 -9.71 4.19 -7.72
CA ARG A 61 -8.84 3.54 -8.69
C ARG A 61 -7.41 3.80 -8.29
N PHE A 62 -6.64 2.74 -8.14
CA PHE A 62 -5.23 2.85 -7.81
C PHE A 62 -4.41 2.94 -9.09
N LYS A 63 -3.47 3.88 -9.12
CA LYS A 63 -2.61 4.06 -10.29
C LYS A 63 -1.25 3.46 -10.09
N ARG A 64 -0.64 3.69 -8.94
CA ARG A 64 0.71 3.24 -8.68
C ARG A 64 0.85 2.85 -7.24
N SER A 65 1.77 1.94 -7.00
CA SER A 65 2.03 1.46 -5.66
C SER A 65 3.51 1.17 -5.52
N LEU A 66 4.05 1.47 -4.36
CA LEU A 66 5.46 1.25 -4.05
C LEU A 66 5.54 0.50 -2.74
N THR A 67 6.34 -0.55 -2.72
CA THR A 67 6.56 -1.31 -1.49
C THR A 67 7.81 -0.81 -0.80
N ILE A 68 7.69 -0.54 0.49
CA ILE A 68 8.78 -0.09 1.32
C ILE A 68 9.04 -1.16 2.38
N PRO A 69 10.29 -1.63 2.50
CA PRO A 69 10.58 -2.63 3.53
C PRO A 69 10.22 -2.12 4.92
N ASP A 70 9.77 -3.03 5.77
CA ASP A 70 9.40 -2.68 7.14
C ASP A 70 10.66 -2.63 7.99
N ASP A 71 11.48 -1.66 7.73
CA ASP A 71 12.77 -1.46 8.38
C ASP A 71 12.79 -0.06 8.96
N PRO A 72 13.01 0.06 10.28
CA PRO A 72 12.95 1.38 10.92
C PRO A 72 13.91 2.40 10.31
N GLY A 73 15.11 1.97 9.93
CA GLY A 73 16.08 2.87 9.33
C GLY A 73 15.62 3.40 7.97
N ILE A 74 15.10 2.51 7.15
CA ILE A 74 14.62 2.90 5.83
C ILE A 74 13.41 3.83 5.95
N LYS A 75 12.47 3.47 6.82
CA LYS A 75 11.28 4.29 7.01
C LYS A 75 11.64 5.67 7.54
N SER A 76 12.56 5.72 8.48
CA SER A 76 13.00 6.99 9.05
C SER A 76 13.70 7.86 8.02
N PHE A 77 14.56 7.25 7.20
CA PHE A 77 15.23 7.95 6.12
C PHE A 77 14.22 8.60 5.16
N ILE A 78 13.24 7.81 4.71
CA ILE A 78 12.26 8.31 3.76
C ILE A 78 11.44 9.45 4.38
N ALA A 79 10.96 9.25 5.61
CA ALA A 79 10.15 10.27 6.28
C ALA A 79 10.93 11.58 6.43
N GLU A 80 12.18 11.45 6.83
CA GLU A 80 13.03 12.61 7.04
C GLU A 80 13.32 13.36 5.74
N LYS A 81 13.63 12.61 4.70
CA LYS A 81 13.96 13.24 3.42
C LYS A 81 12.75 13.88 2.76
N ILE A 82 11.59 13.26 2.90
CA ILE A 82 10.38 13.88 2.38
C ILE A 82 10.12 15.21 3.05
N LYS A 83 10.38 15.29 4.36
CA LYS A 83 10.15 16.54 5.09
C LYS A 83 11.16 17.63 4.72
N SER A 84 12.38 17.24 4.39
CA SER A 84 13.46 18.23 4.21
C SER A 84 13.67 18.63 2.75
N LEU A 85 13.15 17.90 1.79
CA LEU A 85 13.37 18.23 0.37
C LEU A 85 12.35 19.21 -0.19
#